data_1b789e2b4021be98d5682f3aed2701bb
#
_entry.id   1b789e2b4021be98d5682f3aed2701bb
#
_cell.length_a   1.000
_cell.length_b   1.000
_cell.length_c   1.000
_cell.angle_alpha   90.00
_cell.angle_beta   90.00
_cell.angle_gamma   90.00
#
_symmetry.space_group_name_H-M   'P 1'
#
loop_
_entity.id
_entity.type
_entity.pdbx_description
1 polymer ?
#
loop_
_entity_poly.entity_id
_entity_poly.type
_entity_poly.pdbx_seq_one_letter_code
_entity_poly.pdbx_strand_id
1 'polypeptide(L)'
;MTTTIALAGKGGVGKTTTAGMIIKYLAQNQTGSILAIDADPSSNLNMVLGLNLEWTVGDIREGMLEQVKSSLAQGGAAMGTMPGGVSKRDYLDYHVRSSLAEGSRFDLIAMGRGEGQGCYCAVNHNLREVIDGMSKHYAYVVIDNEAGMEHLSRRTTRDVQHLFIVSDPTQRGLVAAQRIADMRKELDINIENAYLIINRLRGEMPPELKAFTDKMDVPLLGTVPADDDLSAFEFSGRPLVELGDESPVYQAVGEMMREVLK
;
A
#
# COMPACT_ATOMS: atom_id res chain seq x y z
N MET A 1 -11.19 -9.63 -13.41
CA MET A 1 -11.12 -8.18 -13.12
C MET A 1 -10.29 -8.05 -11.85
N THR A 2 -9.36 -7.13 -11.78
CA THR A 2 -8.51 -6.93 -10.59
C THR A 2 -9.28 -6.13 -9.55
N THR A 3 -9.24 -6.54 -8.28
CA THR A 3 -9.80 -5.77 -7.17
C THR A 3 -8.67 -5.06 -6.44
N THR A 4 -8.66 -3.73 -6.47
CA THR A 4 -7.65 -2.90 -5.80
C THR A 4 -8.19 -2.36 -4.48
N ILE A 5 -7.48 -2.63 -3.41
CA ILE A 5 -7.74 -2.17 -2.05
C ILE A 5 -6.59 -1.24 -1.63
N ALA A 6 -6.89 -0.01 -1.30
CA ALA A 6 -5.90 0.94 -0.83
C ALA A 6 -6.17 1.35 0.62
N LEU A 7 -5.12 1.44 1.43
CA LEU A 7 -5.22 1.92 2.80
C LEU A 7 -4.65 3.33 2.90
N ALA A 8 -5.37 4.21 3.57
CA ALA A 8 -4.96 5.58 3.86
C ALA A 8 -5.19 5.90 5.33
N GLY A 9 -4.51 6.88 5.88
CA GLY A 9 -4.65 7.25 7.29
C GLY A 9 -3.43 8.00 7.80
N LYS A 10 -3.53 8.53 9.00
CA LYS A 10 -2.42 9.20 9.69
C LYS A 10 -1.27 8.22 9.96
N GLY A 11 -0.04 8.73 10.11
CA GLY A 11 1.10 7.93 10.56
C GLY A 11 0.83 7.25 11.92
N GLY A 12 1.19 5.97 12.02
CA GLY A 12 1.10 5.19 13.25
C GLY A 12 -0.28 4.64 13.62
N VAL A 13 -1.32 4.80 12.79
CA VAL A 13 -2.67 4.27 13.08
C VAL A 13 -2.83 2.77 12.81
N GLY A 14 -1.81 2.09 12.27
CA GLY A 14 -1.81 0.65 12.00
C GLY A 14 -2.25 0.26 10.60
N LYS A 15 -2.01 1.11 9.59
CA LYS A 15 -2.29 0.79 8.18
C LYS A 15 -1.58 -0.48 7.72
N THR A 16 -0.27 -0.55 7.93
CA THR A 16 0.58 -1.69 7.53
C THR A 16 0.14 -2.99 8.19
N THR A 17 -0.18 -2.97 9.49
CA THR A 17 -0.75 -4.11 10.21
C THR A 17 -2.09 -4.54 9.58
N THR A 18 -2.98 -3.58 9.31
CA THR A 18 -4.28 -3.84 8.67
C THR A 18 -4.09 -4.39 7.25
N ALA A 19 -3.16 -3.85 6.46
CA ALA A 19 -2.82 -4.36 5.13
C ALA A 19 -2.34 -5.81 5.19
N GLY A 20 -1.45 -6.13 6.14
CA GLY A 20 -0.98 -7.51 6.36
C GLY A 20 -2.11 -8.48 6.70
N MET A 21 -3.06 -8.08 7.55
CA MET A 21 -4.23 -8.90 7.89
C MET A 21 -5.17 -9.08 6.68
N ILE A 22 -5.36 -8.05 5.86
CA ILE A 22 -6.14 -8.14 4.61
C ILE A 22 -5.47 -9.12 3.64
N ILE A 23 -4.15 -9.01 3.44
CA ILE A 23 -3.39 -9.91 2.56
C ILE A 23 -3.48 -11.36 3.07
N LYS A 24 -3.32 -11.57 4.39
CA LYS A 24 -3.52 -12.88 5.01
C LYS A 24 -4.91 -13.43 4.73
N TYR A 25 -5.96 -12.61 4.96
CA TYR A 25 -7.34 -13.01 4.69
C TYR A 25 -7.56 -13.42 3.23
N LEU A 26 -7.08 -12.60 2.29
CA LEU A 26 -7.19 -12.88 0.85
C LEU A 26 -6.46 -14.18 0.49
N ALA A 27 -5.25 -14.38 1.01
CA ALA A 27 -4.46 -15.57 0.75
C ALA A 27 -5.12 -16.87 1.25
N GLN A 28 -5.87 -16.80 2.36
CA GLN A 28 -6.53 -17.95 2.95
C GLN A 28 -7.94 -18.21 2.38
N ASN A 29 -8.68 -17.14 2.06
CA ASN A 29 -10.12 -17.24 1.79
C ASN A 29 -10.52 -16.97 0.34
N GLN A 30 -9.60 -16.42 -0.49
CA GLN A 30 -9.89 -16.09 -1.88
C GLN A 30 -9.02 -16.90 -2.85
N THR A 31 -9.47 -16.99 -4.10
CA THR A 31 -8.70 -17.59 -5.19
C THR A 31 -8.00 -16.51 -6.01
N GLY A 32 -6.84 -16.81 -6.55
CA GLY A 32 -6.07 -15.89 -7.38
C GLY A 32 -4.84 -15.34 -6.67
N SER A 33 -3.98 -14.71 -7.44
CA SER A 33 -2.73 -14.09 -6.96
C SER A 33 -2.98 -12.70 -6.37
N ILE A 34 -2.17 -12.33 -5.40
CA ILE A 34 -2.26 -11.05 -4.68
C ILE A 34 -0.95 -10.30 -4.90
N LEU A 35 -1.05 -9.03 -5.30
CA LEU A 35 0.07 -8.09 -5.30
C LEU A 35 -0.05 -7.14 -4.11
N ALA A 36 0.91 -7.17 -3.23
CA ALA A 36 1.09 -6.16 -2.19
C ALA A 36 1.97 -5.03 -2.74
N ILE A 37 1.59 -3.80 -2.51
CA ILE A 37 2.38 -2.61 -2.86
C ILE A 37 2.62 -1.82 -1.58
N ASP A 38 3.89 -1.76 -1.17
CA ASP A 38 4.33 -0.89 -0.07
C ASP A 38 4.71 0.48 -0.65
N ALA A 39 3.84 1.45 -0.46
CA ALA A 39 4.03 2.81 -0.93
C ALA A 39 4.63 3.74 0.15
N ASP A 40 4.94 3.22 1.35
CA ASP A 40 5.65 3.96 2.38
C ASP A 40 7.17 3.93 2.12
N PRO A 41 7.87 5.07 2.12
CA PRO A 41 9.32 5.11 1.97
C PRO A 41 10.11 4.30 3.01
N SER A 42 9.49 4.00 4.16
CA SER A 42 10.10 3.20 5.22
C SER A 42 10.13 1.71 4.90
N SER A 43 9.28 1.24 3.98
CA SER A 43 9.17 -0.13 3.49
C SER A 43 9.13 -1.17 4.62
N ASN A 44 8.02 -1.19 5.36
CA ASN A 44 7.84 -2.10 6.51
C ASN A 44 6.90 -3.28 6.21
N LEU A 45 6.17 -3.26 5.10
CA LEU A 45 5.19 -4.31 4.77
C LEU A 45 5.87 -5.66 4.51
N ASN A 46 7.12 -5.66 4.03
CA ASN A 46 7.91 -6.87 3.84
C ASN A 46 8.11 -7.65 5.15
N MET A 47 8.35 -6.96 6.28
CA MET A 47 8.49 -7.60 7.60
C MET A 47 7.15 -8.18 8.06
N VAL A 48 6.06 -7.48 7.84
CA VAL A 48 4.70 -7.93 8.14
C VAL A 48 4.34 -9.20 7.38
N LEU A 49 4.79 -9.29 6.12
CA LEU A 49 4.53 -10.42 5.23
C LEU A 49 5.58 -11.55 5.32
N GLY A 50 6.68 -11.34 6.04
CA GLY A 50 7.78 -12.31 6.13
C GLY A 50 8.55 -12.50 4.83
N LEU A 51 8.62 -11.46 3.99
CA LEU A 51 9.32 -11.50 2.71
C LEU A 51 10.68 -10.79 2.81
N ASN A 52 11.68 -11.37 2.15
CA ASN A 52 12.97 -10.70 1.99
C ASN A 52 12.87 -9.68 0.85
N LEU A 53 13.20 -8.44 1.14
CA LEU A 53 13.21 -7.35 0.16
C LEU A 53 14.65 -7.05 -0.24
N GLU A 54 15.01 -7.35 -1.50
CA GLU A 54 16.36 -7.09 -2.02
C GLU A 54 16.47 -5.68 -2.61
N TRP A 55 15.46 -5.25 -3.37
CA TRP A 55 15.45 -3.98 -4.09
C TRP A 55 14.10 -3.30 -3.98
N THR A 56 14.13 -1.97 -3.88
CA THR A 56 12.93 -1.14 -4.01
C THR A 56 12.86 -0.50 -5.41
N VAL A 57 11.68 -0.05 -5.80
CA VAL A 57 11.50 0.74 -7.03
C VAL A 57 12.35 2.03 -7.00
N GLY A 58 12.56 2.60 -5.81
CA GLY A 58 13.47 3.73 -5.59
C GLY A 58 14.91 3.41 -5.97
N ASP A 59 15.43 2.27 -5.51
CA ASP A 59 16.79 1.81 -5.82
C ASP A 59 16.98 1.59 -7.32
N ILE A 60 16.01 0.98 -7.98
CA ILE A 60 16.01 0.76 -9.44
C ILE A 60 16.06 2.10 -10.18
N ARG A 61 15.27 3.06 -9.74
CA ARG A 61 15.25 4.41 -10.33
C ARG A 61 16.58 5.11 -10.16
N GLU A 62 17.18 5.06 -8.98
CA GLU A 62 18.48 5.67 -8.70
C GLU A 62 19.58 5.03 -9.54
N GLY A 63 19.64 3.71 -9.60
CA GLY A 63 20.60 2.98 -10.45
C GLY A 63 20.47 3.32 -11.93
N MET A 64 19.24 3.45 -12.44
CA MET A 64 19.01 3.91 -13.82
C MET A 64 19.53 5.33 -14.05
N LEU A 65 19.30 6.25 -13.11
CA LEU A 65 19.74 7.64 -13.23
C LEU A 65 21.26 7.76 -13.20
N GLU A 66 21.95 6.97 -12.39
CA GLU A 66 23.41 6.91 -12.35
C GLU A 66 23.99 6.39 -13.67
N GLN A 67 23.40 5.35 -14.24
CA GLN A 67 23.81 4.83 -15.54
C GLN A 67 23.63 5.87 -16.66
N VAL A 68 22.50 6.59 -16.69
CA VAL A 68 22.26 7.66 -17.65
C VAL A 68 23.29 8.79 -17.50
N LYS A 69 23.58 9.22 -16.26
CA LYS A 69 24.60 10.26 -15.99
C LYS A 69 26.00 9.83 -16.45
N SER A 70 26.40 8.60 -16.15
CA SER A 70 27.70 8.08 -16.54
C SER A 70 27.85 7.95 -18.06
N SER A 71 26.81 7.50 -18.76
CA SER A 71 26.79 7.43 -20.24
C SER A 71 26.89 8.81 -20.89
N LEU A 72 26.18 9.82 -20.36
CA LEU A 72 26.28 11.19 -20.86
C LEU A 72 27.69 11.79 -20.66
N ALA A 73 28.31 11.51 -19.52
CA ALA A 73 29.68 11.95 -19.22
C ALA A 73 30.73 11.32 -20.19
N GLN A 74 30.44 10.13 -20.69
CA GLN A 74 31.31 9.41 -21.65
C GLN A 74 30.99 9.69 -23.13
N GLY A 75 30.03 10.61 -23.42
CA GLY A 75 29.67 11.01 -24.79
C GLY A 75 28.90 9.93 -25.59
N GLY A 76 28.35 8.92 -24.93
CA GLY A 76 27.88 7.69 -25.55
C GLY A 76 26.37 7.45 -25.66
N ALA A 77 25.51 8.31 -25.13
CA ALA A 77 24.07 8.02 -25.12
C ALA A 77 23.27 9.02 -25.95
N ALA A 78 22.52 8.55 -26.93
CA ALA A 78 21.41 9.31 -27.48
C ALA A 78 20.35 9.57 -26.39
N MET A 79 19.81 10.78 -26.34
CA MET A 79 18.78 11.18 -25.38
C MET A 79 17.57 10.24 -25.50
N GLY A 80 17.39 9.31 -24.55
CA GLY A 80 16.24 8.39 -24.53
C GLY A 80 16.52 6.90 -24.37
N THR A 81 17.76 6.47 -24.58
CA THR A 81 18.17 5.05 -24.47
C THR A 81 19.16 4.82 -23.33
N MET A 82 19.12 3.60 -22.77
CA MET A 82 20.13 3.08 -21.85
C MET A 82 21.38 2.58 -22.60
N PRO A 83 22.53 2.39 -21.92
CA PRO A 83 23.66 1.69 -22.52
C PRO A 83 23.22 0.37 -23.14
N GLY A 84 23.72 0.07 -24.34
CA GLY A 84 23.33 -1.12 -25.10
C GLY A 84 22.05 -0.98 -25.94
N GLY A 85 21.47 0.23 -26.06
CA GLY A 85 20.33 0.51 -26.93
C GLY A 85 18.96 0.10 -26.36
N VAL A 86 18.90 -0.31 -25.10
CA VAL A 86 17.65 -0.67 -24.40
C VAL A 86 16.83 0.59 -24.12
N SER A 87 15.51 0.55 -24.31
CA SER A 87 14.66 1.68 -23.94
C SER A 87 14.60 1.83 -22.41
N LYS A 88 14.42 3.06 -21.92
CA LYS A 88 14.25 3.31 -20.47
C LYS A 88 13.04 2.55 -19.91
N ARG A 89 12.01 2.38 -20.70
CA ARG A 89 10.80 1.66 -20.31
C ARG A 89 11.09 0.16 -20.15
N ASP A 90 11.76 -0.47 -21.12
CA ASP A 90 12.09 -1.90 -21.05
C ASP A 90 13.05 -2.20 -19.91
N TYR A 91 14.00 -1.29 -19.65
CA TYR A 91 14.88 -1.35 -18.48
C TYR A 91 14.09 -1.35 -17.19
N LEU A 92 13.17 -0.40 -17.03
CA LEU A 92 12.33 -0.29 -15.82
C LEU A 92 11.38 -1.49 -15.69
N ASP A 93 10.74 -1.93 -16.77
CA ASP A 93 9.84 -3.11 -16.74
C ASP A 93 10.61 -4.36 -16.26
N TYR A 94 11.78 -4.60 -16.82
CA TYR A 94 12.61 -5.73 -16.42
C TYR A 94 13.01 -5.66 -14.94
N HIS A 95 13.56 -4.54 -14.50
CA HIS A 95 14.07 -4.40 -13.13
C HIS A 95 12.96 -4.36 -12.09
N VAL A 96 11.81 -3.71 -12.36
CA VAL A 96 10.65 -3.71 -11.46
C VAL A 96 10.09 -5.13 -11.29
N ARG A 97 9.99 -5.90 -12.38
CA ARG A 97 9.57 -7.31 -12.28
C ARG A 97 10.58 -8.16 -11.52
N SER A 98 11.86 -7.89 -11.70
CA SER A 98 12.93 -8.60 -10.98
C SER A 98 13.03 -8.20 -9.50
N SER A 99 12.44 -7.10 -9.09
CA SER A 99 12.41 -6.65 -7.68
C SER A 99 11.22 -7.17 -6.89
N LEU A 100 10.34 -7.96 -7.52
CA LEU A 100 9.26 -8.63 -6.80
C LEU A 100 9.83 -9.54 -5.71
N ALA A 101 9.40 -9.30 -4.46
CA ALA A 101 9.61 -10.27 -3.41
C ALA A 101 8.47 -11.30 -3.47
N GLU A 102 8.79 -12.49 -3.97
CA GLU A 102 7.79 -13.53 -4.25
C GLU A 102 7.47 -14.33 -2.97
N GLY A 103 6.19 -14.48 -2.68
CA GLY A 103 5.65 -15.34 -1.63
C GLY A 103 4.83 -16.49 -2.23
N SER A 104 4.29 -17.35 -1.36
CA SER A 104 3.53 -18.53 -1.82
C SER A 104 2.17 -18.18 -2.43
N ARG A 105 1.54 -17.10 -2.00
CA ARG A 105 0.19 -16.65 -2.40
C ARG A 105 0.10 -15.17 -2.72
N PHE A 106 1.12 -14.42 -2.42
CA PHE A 106 1.22 -13.00 -2.65
C PHE A 106 2.65 -12.62 -2.99
N ASP A 107 2.78 -11.59 -3.81
CA ASP A 107 4.04 -10.96 -4.16
C ASP A 107 4.05 -9.54 -3.63
N LEU A 108 5.23 -8.99 -3.36
CA LEU A 108 5.40 -7.64 -2.84
C LEU A 108 6.28 -6.80 -3.75
N ILE A 109 5.83 -5.58 -4.02
CA ILE A 109 6.66 -4.47 -4.50
C ILE A 109 6.77 -3.42 -3.41
N ALA A 110 7.98 -2.99 -3.10
CA ALA A 110 8.22 -1.84 -2.24
C ALA A 110 8.67 -0.63 -3.08
N MET A 111 7.98 0.49 -2.89
CA MET A 111 8.29 1.73 -3.61
C MET A 111 9.59 2.37 -3.14
N GLY A 112 9.95 2.23 -1.86
CA GLY A 112 11.15 2.77 -1.28
C GLY A 112 11.21 4.31 -1.31
N ARG A 113 12.37 4.86 -0.99
CA ARG A 113 12.58 6.32 -1.01
C ARG A 113 12.61 6.84 -2.44
N GLY A 114 11.76 7.82 -2.70
CA GLY A 114 11.67 8.45 -4.01
C GLY A 114 12.48 9.74 -4.15
N GLU A 115 13.43 9.99 -3.27
CA GLU A 115 14.12 11.29 -3.12
C GLU A 115 15.48 11.32 -3.81
N GLY A 116 15.50 11.89 -5.02
CA GLY A 116 16.67 12.48 -5.63
C GLY A 116 16.34 13.93 -6.00
N GLN A 117 17.31 14.85 -5.96
CA GLN A 117 17.14 16.21 -6.45
C GLN A 117 16.80 16.16 -7.96
N GLY A 118 15.58 16.52 -8.32
CA GLY A 118 15.12 16.64 -9.69
C GLY A 118 13.73 16.04 -9.90
N CYS A 119 12.85 16.81 -10.53
CA CYS A 119 11.53 16.36 -10.95
C CYS A 119 11.67 15.47 -12.21
N TYR A 120 11.88 14.17 -12.02
CA TYR A 120 11.93 13.20 -13.13
C TYR A 120 10.52 12.68 -13.46
N CYS A 121 9.61 13.58 -13.82
CA CYS A 121 8.20 13.27 -14.09
C CYS A 121 8.05 12.12 -15.12
N ALA A 122 8.92 12.08 -16.14
CA ALA A 122 8.88 11.03 -17.16
C ALA A 122 9.24 9.63 -16.61
N VAL A 123 10.22 9.54 -15.70
CA VAL A 123 10.60 8.26 -15.08
C VAL A 123 9.50 7.76 -14.14
N ASN A 124 8.94 8.66 -13.34
CA ASN A 124 7.84 8.32 -12.44
C ASN A 124 6.57 7.90 -13.22
N HIS A 125 6.33 8.50 -14.39
CA HIS A 125 5.24 8.10 -15.28
C HIS A 125 5.45 6.67 -15.81
N ASN A 126 6.64 6.35 -16.33
CA ASN A 126 6.96 5.02 -16.82
C ASN A 126 6.88 3.96 -15.71
N LEU A 127 7.36 4.26 -14.51
CA LEU A 127 7.26 3.37 -13.34
C LEU A 127 5.80 3.06 -13.01
N ARG A 128 4.93 4.07 -13.00
CA ARG A 128 3.50 3.87 -12.78
C ARG A 128 2.90 2.98 -13.85
N GLU A 129 3.19 3.23 -15.14
CA GLU A 129 2.67 2.40 -16.23
C GLU A 129 3.11 0.93 -16.11
N VAL A 130 4.34 0.68 -15.65
CA VAL A 130 4.84 -0.68 -15.41
C VAL A 130 4.08 -1.34 -14.27
N ILE A 131 3.91 -0.65 -13.14
CA ILE A 131 3.16 -1.17 -11.98
C ILE A 131 1.69 -1.40 -12.32
N ASP A 132 1.03 -0.46 -12.98
CA ASP A 132 -0.36 -0.60 -13.44
C ASP A 132 -0.51 -1.76 -14.43
N GLY A 133 0.44 -1.91 -15.35
CA GLY A 133 0.45 -3.03 -16.30
C GLY A 133 0.58 -4.37 -15.62
N MET A 134 1.46 -4.46 -14.62
CA MET A 134 1.70 -5.67 -13.85
C MET A 134 0.51 -6.00 -12.93
N SER A 135 -0.05 -5.02 -12.27
CA SER A 135 -1.20 -5.17 -11.35
C SER A 135 -2.40 -5.86 -12.01
N LYS A 136 -2.60 -5.67 -13.31
CA LYS A 136 -3.69 -6.31 -14.08
C LYS A 136 -3.60 -7.84 -14.17
N HIS A 137 -2.45 -8.41 -13.88
CA HIS A 137 -2.24 -9.87 -13.86
C HIS A 137 -2.55 -10.51 -12.51
N TYR A 138 -2.88 -9.70 -11.50
CA TYR A 138 -3.26 -10.16 -10.18
C TYR A 138 -4.77 -10.06 -9.98
N ALA A 139 -5.33 -10.99 -9.20
CA ALA A 139 -6.74 -10.94 -8.84
C ALA A 139 -7.02 -9.83 -7.82
N TYR A 140 -6.06 -9.63 -6.92
CA TYR A 140 -6.13 -8.61 -5.87
C TYR A 140 -4.86 -7.77 -5.83
N VAL A 141 -5.02 -6.47 -5.58
CA VAL A 141 -3.92 -5.55 -5.30
C VAL A 141 -4.20 -4.86 -3.97
N VAL A 142 -3.26 -4.93 -3.03
CA VAL A 142 -3.37 -4.26 -1.73
C VAL A 142 -2.27 -3.22 -1.61
N ILE A 143 -2.64 -1.96 -1.43
CA ILE A 143 -1.72 -0.82 -1.39
C ILE A 143 -1.66 -0.26 0.02
N ASP A 144 -0.52 -0.41 0.69
CA ASP A 144 -0.22 0.26 1.96
C ASP A 144 0.41 1.63 1.68
N ASN A 145 -0.35 2.69 1.92
CA ASN A 145 0.15 4.04 1.65
C ASN A 145 0.86 4.63 2.86
N GLU A 146 1.79 5.54 2.59
CA GLU A 146 2.34 6.47 3.55
C GLU A 146 1.22 7.30 4.22
N ALA A 147 1.56 8.13 5.20
CA ALA A 147 0.60 9.02 5.84
C ALA A 147 -0.06 9.97 4.82
N GLY A 148 -1.39 9.94 4.72
CA GLY A 148 -2.17 10.73 3.78
C GLY A 148 -2.57 9.96 2.52
N MET A 149 -2.91 10.68 1.45
CA MET A 149 -3.31 10.15 0.14
C MET A 149 -2.51 10.74 -1.03
N GLU A 150 -1.61 11.67 -0.77
CA GLU A 150 -0.93 12.41 -1.85
C GLU A 150 -0.08 11.50 -2.75
N HIS A 151 0.42 10.40 -2.21
CA HIS A 151 1.24 9.43 -2.93
C HIS A 151 0.41 8.46 -3.78
N LEU A 152 -0.85 8.20 -3.41
CA LEU A 152 -1.74 7.30 -4.15
C LEU A 152 -1.90 7.76 -5.62
N SER A 153 -2.21 9.06 -5.83
CA SER A 153 -2.42 9.61 -7.18
C SER A 153 -1.16 9.73 -8.03
N ARG A 154 -0.01 9.87 -7.36
CA ARG A 154 1.24 10.18 -8.08
C ARG A 154 2.06 8.95 -8.44
N ARG A 155 1.89 7.82 -7.73
CA ARG A 155 2.88 6.72 -7.79
C ARG A 155 2.32 5.33 -8.03
N THR A 156 1.04 5.04 -7.74
CA THR A 156 0.57 3.65 -7.70
C THR A 156 -0.53 3.32 -8.70
N THR A 157 -1.74 3.86 -8.60
CA THR A 157 -2.85 3.50 -9.50
C THR A 157 -3.87 4.62 -9.63
N ARG A 158 -4.70 4.55 -10.68
CA ARG A 158 -5.82 5.47 -10.89
C ARG A 158 -7.16 4.88 -10.50
N ASP A 159 -7.27 3.56 -10.41
CA ASP A 159 -8.52 2.86 -10.11
C ASP A 159 -8.40 2.10 -8.79
N VAL A 160 -9.22 2.47 -7.82
CA VAL A 160 -9.30 1.87 -6.49
C VAL A 160 -10.74 1.45 -6.23
N GLN A 161 -10.99 0.14 -6.14
CA GLN A 161 -12.32 -0.38 -5.86
C GLN A 161 -12.71 -0.11 -4.40
N HIS A 162 -11.76 -0.24 -3.47
CA HIS A 162 -12.02 -0.04 -2.05
C HIS A 162 -10.91 0.78 -1.40
N LEU A 163 -11.26 1.96 -0.90
CA LEU A 163 -10.38 2.78 -0.08
C LEU A 163 -10.73 2.59 1.39
N PHE A 164 -9.80 2.10 2.19
CA PHE A 164 -9.93 1.98 3.64
C PHE A 164 -9.20 3.12 4.32
N ILE A 165 -9.95 4.00 4.96
CA ILE A 165 -9.41 5.10 5.77
C ILE A 165 -9.27 4.58 7.20
N VAL A 166 -8.03 4.34 7.63
CA VAL A 166 -7.73 3.81 8.97
C VAL A 166 -7.46 4.96 9.94
N SER A 167 -8.13 4.94 11.07
CA SER A 167 -7.95 5.90 12.17
C SER A 167 -7.81 5.19 13.50
N ASP A 168 -7.07 5.79 14.42
CA ASP A 168 -7.17 5.45 15.84
C ASP A 168 -8.40 6.16 16.47
N PRO A 169 -8.90 5.76 17.68
CA PRO A 169 -10.07 6.35 18.30
C PRO A 169 -9.77 7.70 18.97
N THR A 170 -8.76 8.44 18.51
CA THR A 170 -8.43 9.76 19.02
C THR A 170 -9.06 10.86 18.17
N GLN A 171 -9.37 12.00 18.78
CA GLN A 171 -9.87 13.16 18.06
C GLN A 171 -8.95 13.58 16.91
N ARG A 172 -7.61 13.52 17.10
CA ARG A 172 -6.63 13.86 16.06
C ARG A 172 -6.63 12.85 14.92
N GLY A 173 -6.82 11.57 15.22
CA GLY A 173 -6.98 10.51 14.22
C GLY A 173 -8.22 10.74 13.38
N LEU A 174 -9.36 10.97 14.01
CA LEU A 174 -10.64 11.21 13.34
C LEU A 174 -10.64 12.46 12.46
N VAL A 175 -10.05 13.57 12.93
CA VAL A 175 -9.89 14.78 12.11
C VAL A 175 -9.00 14.53 10.90
N ALA A 176 -7.94 13.73 11.05
CA ALA A 176 -7.10 13.33 9.92
C ALA A 176 -7.87 12.43 8.93
N ALA A 177 -8.64 11.47 9.44
CA ALA A 177 -9.50 10.61 8.61
C ALA A 177 -10.55 11.41 7.83
N GLN A 178 -11.19 12.41 8.47
CA GLN A 178 -12.13 13.31 7.79
C GLN A 178 -11.44 14.07 6.65
N ARG A 179 -10.25 14.61 6.88
CA ARG A 179 -9.49 15.32 5.82
C ARG A 179 -9.17 14.42 4.65
N ILE A 180 -8.81 13.15 4.91
CA ILE A 180 -8.56 12.15 3.86
C ILE A 180 -9.86 11.87 3.09
N ALA A 181 -10.98 11.70 3.80
CA ALA A 181 -12.28 11.49 3.20
C ALA A 181 -12.71 12.66 2.28
N ASP A 182 -12.41 13.90 2.67
CA ASP A 182 -12.68 15.08 1.87
C ASP A 182 -11.75 15.16 0.65
N MET A 183 -10.44 14.96 0.87
CA MET A 183 -9.40 15.04 -0.16
C MET A 183 -9.62 14.02 -1.30
N ARG A 184 -10.23 12.84 -1.03
CA ARG A 184 -10.52 11.83 -2.06
C ARG A 184 -11.30 12.38 -3.25
N LYS A 185 -12.13 13.43 -3.03
CA LYS A 185 -12.96 14.06 -4.06
C LYS A 185 -12.17 15.01 -4.96
N GLU A 186 -10.98 15.44 -4.52
CA GLU A 186 -10.13 16.40 -5.21
C GLU A 186 -9.01 15.71 -6.02
N LEU A 187 -8.76 14.44 -5.73
CA LEU A 187 -7.71 13.66 -6.40
C LEU A 187 -8.20 13.12 -7.75
N ASP A 188 -7.30 13.09 -8.72
CA ASP A 188 -7.52 12.46 -10.04
C ASP A 188 -7.36 10.92 -9.92
N ILE A 189 -8.19 10.32 -9.05
CA ILE A 189 -8.26 8.89 -8.78
C ILE A 189 -9.73 8.47 -8.79
N ASN A 190 -10.04 7.40 -9.50
CA ASN A 190 -11.34 6.77 -9.47
C ASN A 190 -11.44 5.86 -8.23
N ILE A 191 -12.19 6.29 -7.21
CA ILE A 191 -12.47 5.52 -6.00
C ILE A 191 -13.93 5.10 -6.03
N GLU A 192 -14.18 3.79 -6.19
CA GLU A 192 -15.55 3.28 -6.25
C GLU A 192 -16.23 3.30 -4.87
N ASN A 193 -15.54 2.80 -3.87
CA ASN A 193 -16.05 2.72 -2.50
C ASN A 193 -15.00 3.23 -1.50
N ALA A 194 -15.44 3.96 -0.48
CA ALA A 194 -14.57 4.39 0.61
C ALA A 194 -15.21 4.07 1.94
N TYR A 195 -14.41 3.61 2.90
CA TYR A 195 -14.85 3.15 4.22
C TYR A 195 -13.92 3.67 5.31
N LEU A 196 -14.48 3.88 6.51
CA LEU A 196 -13.71 4.17 7.72
C LEU A 196 -13.48 2.88 8.52
N ILE A 197 -12.26 2.69 9.01
CA ILE A 197 -11.91 1.64 9.97
C ILE A 197 -11.35 2.33 11.22
N ILE A 198 -11.94 2.05 12.39
CA ILE A 198 -11.40 2.51 13.67
C ILE A 198 -10.53 1.39 14.24
N ASN A 199 -9.23 1.61 14.25
CA ASN A 199 -8.24 0.66 14.76
C ASN A 199 -7.88 0.95 16.24
N ARG A 200 -7.41 -0.08 16.95
CA ARG A 200 -6.97 -0.02 18.36
C ARG A 200 -8.07 0.48 19.31
N LEU A 201 -9.31 0.09 19.05
CA LEU A 201 -10.41 0.41 19.95
C LEU A 201 -10.31 -0.46 21.22
N ARG A 202 -10.37 0.17 22.41
CA ARG A 202 -10.42 -0.53 23.69
C ARG A 202 -11.86 -0.53 24.21
N GLY A 203 -12.41 -1.73 24.38
CA GLY A 203 -13.79 -1.91 24.84
C GLY A 203 -14.84 -1.47 23.82
N GLU A 204 -15.96 -1.00 24.30
CA GLU A 204 -17.07 -0.54 23.45
C GLU A 204 -16.80 0.83 22.83
N MET A 205 -17.44 1.10 21.69
CA MET A 205 -17.33 2.39 21.03
C MET A 205 -18.01 3.51 21.86
N PRO A 206 -17.26 4.53 22.29
CA PRO A 206 -17.85 5.66 23.01
C PRO A 206 -18.92 6.40 22.18
N PRO A 207 -20.00 6.91 22.82
CA PRO A 207 -21.06 7.65 22.11
C PRO A 207 -20.55 8.85 21.31
N GLU A 208 -19.53 9.55 21.80
CA GLU A 208 -18.91 10.69 21.12
C GLU A 208 -18.18 10.28 19.85
N LEU A 209 -17.49 9.12 19.89
CA LEU A 209 -16.81 8.54 18.73
C LEU A 209 -17.86 8.15 17.68
N LYS A 210 -18.92 7.45 18.10
CA LYS A 210 -20.02 7.08 17.22
C LYS A 210 -20.68 8.30 16.59
N ALA A 211 -20.98 9.34 17.37
CA ALA A 211 -21.57 10.57 16.87
C ALA A 211 -20.68 11.32 15.87
N PHE A 212 -19.35 11.16 15.98
CA PHE A 212 -18.41 11.71 14.99
C PHE A 212 -18.43 10.88 13.70
N THR A 213 -18.32 9.55 13.81
CA THR A 213 -18.29 8.67 12.62
C THR A 213 -19.60 8.72 11.84
N ASP A 214 -20.74 8.84 12.52
CA ASP A 214 -22.07 8.95 11.88
C ASP A 214 -22.22 10.25 11.05
N LYS A 215 -21.37 11.25 11.25
CA LYS A 215 -21.36 12.51 10.49
C LYS A 215 -20.38 12.51 9.30
N MET A 216 -19.50 11.51 9.23
CA MET A 216 -18.55 11.43 8.15
C MET A 216 -19.23 11.02 6.82
N ASP A 217 -18.69 11.52 5.73
CA ASP A 217 -19.13 11.20 4.36
C ASP A 217 -18.60 9.83 3.88
N VAL A 218 -18.12 9.01 4.78
CA VAL A 218 -17.69 7.64 4.54
C VAL A 218 -18.25 6.74 5.63
N PRO A 219 -18.88 5.61 5.29
CA PRO A 219 -19.46 4.71 6.29
C PRO A 219 -18.36 4.06 7.13
N LEU A 220 -18.67 3.84 8.41
CA LEU A 220 -17.85 3.01 9.28
C LEU A 220 -18.03 1.54 8.85
N LEU A 221 -16.96 0.92 8.37
CA LEU A 221 -16.94 -0.49 7.99
C LEU A 221 -16.84 -1.40 9.21
N GLY A 222 -16.01 -1.02 10.18
CA GLY A 222 -15.82 -1.80 11.38
C GLY A 222 -14.78 -1.21 12.32
N THR A 223 -14.57 -1.93 13.42
CA THR A 223 -13.58 -1.60 14.44
C THR A 223 -12.60 -2.75 14.61
N VAL A 224 -11.34 -2.44 14.79
CA VAL A 224 -10.30 -3.41 15.14
C VAL A 224 -9.92 -3.19 16.60
N PRO A 225 -9.96 -4.22 17.44
CA PRO A 225 -9.65 -4.07 18.86
C PRO A 225 -8.16 -3.76 19.08
N ALA A 226 -7.86 -3.10 20.19
CA ALA A 226 -6.50 -3.05 20.70
C ALA A 226 -6.16 -4.45 21.24
N ASP A 227 -5.01 -4.98 20.83
CA ASP A 227 -4.58 -6.32 21.15
C ASP A 227 -3.12 -6.27 21.64
N ASP A 228 -2.93 -6.59 22.92
CA ASP A 228 -1.61 -6.57 23.54
C ASP A 228 -0.78 -7.81 23.09
N ASP A 229 -1.43 -8.93 22.74
CA ASP A 229 -0.79 -10.12 22.19
C ASP A 229 -0.25 -9.85 20.77
N LEU A 230 -1.00 -9.11 19.96
CA LEU A 230 -0.51 -8.64 18.67
C LEU A 230 0.72 -7.76 18.82
N SER A 231 0.74 -6.85 19.79
CA SER A 231 1.89 -5.98 20.05
C SER A 231 3.12 -6.78 20.47
N ALA A 232 2.96 -7.80 21.31
CA ALA A 232 4.02 -8.71 21.70
C ALA A 232 4.51 -9.56 20.49
N PHE A 233 3.60 -9.98 19.64
CA PHE A 233 3.91 -10.73 18.42
C PHE A 233 4.74 -9.88 17.43
N GLU A 234 4.34 -8.64 17.17
CA GLU A 234 5.08 -7.69 16.33
C GLU A 234 6.49 -7.44 16.91
N PHE A 235 6.60 -7.25 18.23
CA PHE A 235 7.89 -7.03 18.89
C PHE A 235 8.82 -8.25 18.79
N SER A 236 8.28 -9.46 18.66
CA SER A 236 9.07 -10.69 18.46
C SER A 236 9.73 -10.78 17.08
N GLY A 237 9.39 -9.88 16.15
CA GLY A 237 9.89 -9.87 14.78
C GLY A 237 9.31 -10.97 13.89
N ARG A 238 8.26 -11.65 14.33
CA ARG A 238 7.57 -12.67 13.53
C ARG A 238 6.65 -12.01 12.49
N PRO A 239 6.56 -12.58 11.28
CA PRO A 239 5.64 -12.09 10.26
C PRO A 239 4.18 -12.14 10.73
N LEU A 240 3.43 -11.05 10.56
CA LEU A 240 2.03 -11.00 10.99
C LEU A 240 1.11 -11.98 10.25
N VAL A 241 1.50 -12.43 9.07
CA VAL A 241 0.78 -13.49 8.34
C VAL A 241 0.79 -14.84 9.09
N GLU A 242 1.71 -15.02 10.05
CA GLU A 242 1.76 -16.18 10.94
C GLU A 242 0.88 -16.04 12.19
N LEU A 243 0.28 -14.88 12.44
CA LEU A 243 -0.63 -14.68 13.57
C LEU A 243 -1.78 -15.69 13.50
N GLY A 244 -2.16 -16.28 14.63
CA GLY A 244 -3.24 -17.27 14.67
C GLY A 244 -4.57 -16.72 14.16
N ASP A 245 -5.37 -17.59 13.56
CA ASP A 245 -6.68 -17.19 12.98
C ASP A 245 -7.71 -16.82 14.06
N GLU A 246 -7.46 -17.22 15.31
CA GLU A 246 -8.22 -16.86 16.51
C GLU A 246 -7.96 -15.43 17.01
N SER A 247 -6.94 -14.74 16.48
CA SER A 247 -6.65 -13.35 16.87
C SER A 247 -7.86 -12.44 16.69
N PRO A 248 -8.23 -11.67 17.71
CA PRO A 248 -9.35 -10.73 17.61
C PRO A 248 -9.16 -9.69 16.49
N VAL A 249 -7.91 -9.30 16.22
CA VAL A 249 -7.56 -8.39 15.13
C VAL A 249 -7.81 -9.03 13.77
N TYR A 250 -7.35 -10.27 13.59
CA TYR A 250 -7.58 -11.01 12.33
C TYR A 250 -9.07 -11.27 12.08
N GLN A 251 -9.80 -11.66 13.11
CA GLN A 251 -11.25 -11.90 13.02
C GLN A 251 -12.00 -10.62 12.61
N ALA A 252 -11.70 -9.48 13.26
CA ALA A 252 -12.33 -8.21 12.93
C ALA A 252 -12.06 -7.78 11.48
N VAL A 253 -10.81 -7.92 11.00
CA VAL A 253 -10.48 -7.63 9.59
C VAL A 253 -11.19 -8.63 8.67
N GLY A 254 -11.25 -9.90 9.02
CA GLY A 254 -11.94 -10.94 8.25
C GLY A 254 -13.44 -10.66 8.09
N GLU A 255 -14.11 -10.15 9.13
CA GLU A 255 -15.53 -9.74 9.06
C GLU A 255 -15.72 -8.59 8.06
N MET A 256 -14.88 -7.56 8.15
CA MET A 256 -14.91 -6.44 7.21
C MET A 256 -14.66 -6.90 5.76
N MET A 257 -13.70 -7.79 5.55
CA MET A 257 -13.42 -8.30 4.21
C MET A 257 -14.56 -9.15 3.64
N ARG A 258 -15.25 -9.95 4.46
CA ARG A 258 -16.45 -10.69 4.04
C ARG A 258 -17.59 -9.76 3.63
N GLU A 259 -17.69 -8.56 4.21
CA GLU A 259 -18.69 -7.58 3.84
C GLU A 259 -18.35 -6.90 2.50
N VAL A 260 -17.10 -6.56 2.30
CA VAL A 260 -16.63 -5.79 1.13
C VAL A 260 -16.53 -6.65 -0.14
N LEU A 261 -16.24 -7.95 0.00
CA LEU A 261 -16.03 -8.86 -1.14
C LEU A 261 -17.27 -9.71 -1.49
N LYS A 262 -18.46 -9.30 -1.06
CA LYS A 262 -19.73 -9.88 -1.51
C LYS A 262 -19.99 -9.46 -2.94
#